data_96b45db005e52a1fae8ec9c4a4fdbffe
#
_entry.id   96b45db005e52a1fae8ec9c4a4fdbffe
#
_cell.length_a   1.000
_cell.length_b   1.000
_cell.length_c   1.000
_cell.angle_alpha   90.00
_cell.angle_beta   90.00
_cell.angle_gamma   90.00
#
_symmetry.space_group_name_H-M   'P 1'
#
loop_
_entity.id
_entity.type
_entity.pdbx_description
1 polymer ?
#
loop_
_entity_poly.entity_id
_entity_poly.type
_entity_poly.pdbx_seq_one_letter_code
_entity_poly.pdbx_strand_id
1 'polypeptide(L)'
;GPFVLGEVFNTLSKISAEIESVSKKTFYGNKEAEELLRDYLDESENKKIIIRIITDYSCGEAEKYELNRKIENYNVAVKNLEISAVITFGDDVKAVIESNKAPFDWVEEGKILIDEKDNFLKYEDHSIICNISAKSLKKLWIDEGNRGLLAMNLRYYIKSTNIDAKIEDSIMFDGGDFWYLNNGIIIVCNDYKIVGKEVWLKQFSIVNGGQTSRMIGTTPFDNDSYISCKIIKNTFETSREKNVFIAKVP
;
A
#
# COMPACT_ATOMS: atom_id res chain seq x y z
N GLY A 1 -25.20 1.20 -7.93
CA GLY A 1 -26.41 0.77 -8.66
C GLY A 1 -26.80 -0.65 -8.25
N PRO A 2 -27.99 -1.16 -8.64
CA PRO A 2 -28.36 -2.52 -8.30
C PRO A 2 -27.39 -3.50 -8.95
N PHE A 3 -27.05 -4.55 -8.23
CA PHE A 3 -26.21 -5.63 -8.76
C PHE A 3 -27.01 -6.47 -9.75
N VAL A 4 -26.60 -6.48 -11.03
CA VAL A 4 -27.29 -7.19 -12.09
C VAL A 4 -26.46 -8.40 -12.53
N LEU A 5 -26.82 -9.58 -12.03
CA LEU A 5 -26.08 -10.82 -12.28
C LEU A 5 -25.93 -11.13 -13.79
N GLY A 6 -26.92 -10.79 -14.61
CA GLY A 6 -26.85 -10.96 -16.07
C GLY A 6 -25.75 -10.13 -16.73
N GLU A 7 -25.51 -8.90 -16.27
CA GLU A 7 -24.42 -8.05 -16.76
C GLU A 7 -23.05 -8.61 -16.36
N VAL A 8 -22.96 -9.19 -15.15
CA VAL A 8 -21.75 -9.86 -14.68
C VAL A 8 -21.40 -11.04 -15.59
N PHE A 9 -22.34 -11.91 -15.89
CA PHE A 9 -22.11 -13.05 -16.79
C PHE A 9 -21.77 -12.62 -18.21
N ASN A 10 -22.40 -11.57 -18.73
CA ASN A 10 -22.06 -11.01 -20.03
C ASN A 10 -20.61 -10.48 -20.04
N THR A 11 -20.18 -9.83 -18.97
CA THR A 11 -18.82 -9.33 -18.85
C THR A 11 -17.82 -10.47 -18.73
N LEU A 12 -18.09 -11.48 -17.91
CA LEU A 12 -17.27 -12.69 -17.79
C LEU A 12 -17.10 -13.39 -19.13
N SER A 13 -18.19 -13.54 -19.89
CA SER A 13 -18.14 -14.17 -21.21
C SER A 13 -17.29 -13.38 -22.20
N LYS A 14 -17.35 -12.05 -22.18
CA LYS A 14 -16.49 -11.18 -23.00
C LYS A 14 -15.02 -11.34 -22.64
N ILE A 15 -14.69 -11.26 -21.33
CA ILE A 15 -13.32 -11.44 -20.84
C ILE A 15 -12.78 -12.81 -21.25
N SER A 16 -13.56 -13.87 -21.08
CA SER A 16 -13.14 -15.22 -21.47
C SER A 16 -12.90 -15.35 -22.97
N ALA A 17 -13.74 -14.71 -23.79
CA ALA A 17 -13.56 -14.68 -25.24
C ALA A 17 -12.30 -13.91 -25.66
N GLU A 18 -11.99 -12.81 -24.97
CA GLU A 18 -10.74 -12.06 -25.20
C GLU A 18 -9.51 -12.88 -24.81
N ILE A 19 -9.52 -13.56 -23.66
CA ILE A 19 -8.44 -14.47 -23.24
C ILE A 19 -8.26 -15.59 -24.27
N GLU A 20 -9.35 -16.17 -24.77
CA GLU A 20 -9.31 -17.19 -25.81
C GLU A 20 -8.73 -16.62 -27.13
N SER A 21 -9.05 -15.37 -27.48
CA SER A 21 -8.53 -14.73 -28.69
C SER A 21 -7.02 -14.51 -28.63
N VAL A 22 -6.47 -14.19 -27.45
CA VAL A 22 -5.02 -14.13 -27.23
C VAL A 22 -4.38 -15.49 -27.45
N SER A 23 -4.97 -16.56 -26.90
CA SER A 23 -4.47 -17.93 -27.12
C SER A 23 -4.48 -18.35 -28.59
N LYS A 24 -5.41 -17.83 -29.37
CA LYS A 24 -5.54 -18.07 -30.83
C LYS A 24 -4.77 -17.07 -31.69
N LYS A 25 -4.04 -16.12 -31.09
CA LYS A 25 -3.29 -15.03 -31.79
C LYS A 25 -4.20 -14.14 -32.66
N THR A 26 -5.44 -13.93 -32.24
CA THR A 26 -6.44 -13.10 -32.93
C THR A 26 -6.88 -11.88 -32.12
N PHE A 27 -6.15 -11.54 -31.07
CA PHE A 27 -6.46 -10.42 -30.19
C PHE A 27 -6.09 -9.07 -30.84
N TYR A 28 -6.95 -8.06 -30.66
CA TYR A 28 -6.80 -6.70 -31.15
C TYR A 28 -7.07 -5.68 -30.01
N GLY A 29 -6.34 -5.80 -28.92
CA GLY A 29 -6.54 -4.95 -27.75
C GLY A 29 -5.27 -4.27 -27.27
N ASN A 30 -5.14 -4.14 -25.95
CA ASN A 30 -3.93 -3.59 -25.31
C ASN A 30 -2.75 -4.55 -25.52
N LYS A 31 -1.71 -4.08 -26.23
CA LYS A 31 -0.54 -4.91 -26.58
C LYS A 31 0.25 -5.38 -25.35
N GLU A 32 0.39 -4.55 -24.34
CA GLU A 32 1.11 -4.91 -23.11
C GLU A 32 0.38 -6.02 -22.34
N ALA A 33 -0.95 -5.92 -22.23
CA ALA A 33 -1.78 -6.97 -21.63
C ALA A 33 -1.76 -8.26 -22.46
N GLU A 34 -1.73 -8.15 -23.80
CA GLU A 34 -1.59 -9.28 -24.72
C GLU A 34 -0.27 -10.01 -24.51
N GLU A 35 0.85 -9.29 -24.45
CA GLU A 35 2.18 -9.85 -24.26
C GLU A 35 2.27 -10.60 -22.93
N LEU A 36 1.85 -9.97 -21.82
CA LEU A 36 1.83 -10.60 -20.50
C LEU A 36 0.99 -11.87 -20.45
N LEU A 37 -0.19 -11.83 -21.05
CA LEU A 37 -1.08 -13.00 -21.08
C LEU A 37 -0.52 -14.10 -22.02
N ARG A 38 0.10 -13.73 -23.12
CA ARG A 38 0.72 -14.67 -24.05
C ARG A 38 1.88 -15.40 -23.41
N ASP A 39 2.79 -14.66 -22.74
CA ASP A 39 3.92 -15.22 -22.00
C ASP A 39 3.42 -16.23 -20.95
N TYR A 40 2.37 -15.87 -20.23
CA TYR A 40 1.75 -16.78 -19.27
C TYR A 40 1.15 -18.03 -19.93
N LEU A 41 0.54 -17.93 -21.12
CA LEU A 41 -0.12 -19.05 -21.81
C LEU A 41 0.87 -19.94 -22.57
N ASP A 42 2.03 -19.45 -22.96
CA ASP A 42 3.04 -20.21 -23.73
C ASP A 42 3.83 -21.20 -22.87
N GLU A 43 3.76 -21.12 -21.52
CA GLU A 43 4.29 -22.14 -20.65
C GLU A 43 3.50 -23.47 -20.76
N SER A 44 4.18 -24.61 -20.64
CA SER A 44 3.63 -25.95 -20.99
C SER A 44 2.69 -26.57 -19.96
N GLU A 45 2.46 -25.95 -18.81
CA GLU A 45 1.64 -26.48 -17.73
C GLU A 45 0.17 -26.11 -17.85
N ASN A 46 -0.71 -26.84 -17.14
CA ASN A 46 -2.10 -26.45 -16.97
C ASN A 46 -2.21 -25.11 -16.25
N LYS A 47 -2.89 -24.15 -16.86
CA LYS A 47 -3.00 -22.78 -16.34
C LYS A 47 -4.38 -22.54 -15.78
N LYS A 48 -4.43 -21.65 -14.78
CA LYS A 48 -5.68 -21.21 -14.18
C LYS A 48 -5.73 -19.69 -14.11
N ILE A 49 -6.80 -19.11 -14.65
CA ILE A 49 -7.11 -17.69 -14.52
C ILE A 49 -8.35 -17.55 -13.63
N ILE A 50 -8.22 -16.75 -12.57
CA ILE A 50 -9.33 -16.43 -11.66
C ILE A 50 -9.73 -14.97 -11.87
N ILE A 51 -10.93 -14.75 -12.38
CA ILE A 51 -11.53 -13.42 -12.54
C ILE A 51 -12.17 -13.05 -11.20
N ARG A 52 -11.64 -12.03 -10.53
CA ARG A 52 -12.20 -11.54 -9.28
C ARG A 52 -13.13 -10.35 -9.53
N ILE A 53 -14.39 -10.52 -9.19
CA ILE A 53 -15.43 -9.48 -9.25
C ILE A 53 -15.48 -8.84 -7.86
N ILE A 54 -15.29 -7.53 -7.80
CA ILE A 54 -15.43 -6.76 -6.56
C ILE A 54 -16.63 -5.84 -6.71
N THR A 55 -17.57 -5.89 -5.77
CA THR A 55 -18.78 -5.09 -5.79
C THR A 55 -19.01 -4.41 -4.45
N ASP A 56 -19.55 -3.20 -4.47
CA ASP A 56 -20.06 -2.48 -3.30
C ASP A 56 -21.49 -2.90 -2.91
N TYR A 57 -22.08 -3.84 -3.66
CA TYR A 57 -23.40 -4.37 -3.37
C TYR A 57 -23.43 -5.04 -2.00
N SER A 58 -24.41 -4.65 -1.18
CA SER A 58 -24.65 -5.21 0.15
C SER A 58 -25.95 -6.01 0.13
N CYS A 59 -25.89 -7.24 0.58
CA CYS A 59 -27.03 -8.14 0.66
C CYS A 59 -26.89 -9.10 1.86
N GLY A 60 -27.98 -9.80 2.18
CA GLY A 60 -27.96 -10.79 3.27
C GLY A 60 -27.13 -12.02 2.95
N GLU A 61 -26.67 -12.75 3.99
CA GLU A 61 -25.80 -13.93 3.85
C GLU A 61 -26.37 -15.02 2.93
N ALA A 62 -27.71 -15.25 2.95
CA ALA A 62 -28.34 -16.21 2.07
C ALA A 62 -28.22 -15.82 0.58
N GLU A 63 -28.37 -14.53 0.28
CA GLU A 63 -28.21 -14.00 -1.08
C GLU A 63 -26.76 -13.99 -1.50
N LYS A 64 -25.82 -13.65 -0.63
CA LYS A 64 -24.37 -13.78 -0.90
C LYS A 64 -24.01 -15.21 -1.26
N TYR A 65 -24.50 -16.19 -0.50
CA TYR A 65 -24.26 -17.60 -0.76
C TYR A 65 -24.75 -18.02 -2.15
N GLU A 66 -26.00 -17.63 -2.51
CA GLU A 66 -26.56 -17.94 -3.83
C GLU A 66 -25.80 -17.27 -4.99
N LEU A 67 -25.38 -16.01 -4.80
CA LEU A 67 -24.59 -15.29 -5.79
C LEU A 67 -23.19 -15.91 -5.96
N ASN A 68 -22.51 -16.24 -4.85
CA ASN A 68 -21.24 -16.95 -4.87
C ASN A 68 -21.36 -18.28 -5.62
N ARG A 69 -22.36 -19.09 -5.27
CA ARG A 69 -22.60 -20.38 -5.92
C ARG A 69 -22.81 -20.25 -7.43
N LYS A 70 -23.56 -19.23 -7.87
CA LYS A 70 -23.79 -18.97 -9.30
C LYS A 70 -22.53 -18.53 -10.04
N ILE A 71 -21.72 -17.68 -9.40
CA ILE A 71 -20.46 -17.20 -9.97
C ILE A 71 -19.39 -18.30 -9.97
N GLU A 72 -19.26 -19.10 -8.91
CA GLU A 72 -18.32 -20.21 -8.80
C GLU A 72 -18.61 -21.32 -9.83
N ASN A 73 -19.87 -21.48 -10.22
CA ASN A 73 -20.24 -22.39 -11.32
C ASN A 73 -19.78 -21.90 -12.70
N TYR A 74 -19.30 -20.65 -12.79
CA TYR A 74 -18.70 -20.15 -14.01
C TYR A 74 -17.30 -20.76 -14.16
N ASN A 75 -17.19 -21.72 -15.05
CA ASN A 75 -15.93 -22.37 -15.39
C ASN A 75 -15.88 -22.57 -16.90
N VAL A 76 -14.87 -22.00 -17.54
CA VAL A 76 -14.64 -22.14 -18.99
C VAL A 76 -13.27 -22.77 -19.19
N ALA A 77 -13.25 -23.92 -19.86
CA ALA A 77 -11.99 -24.59 -20.19
C ALA A 77 -11.67 -24.34 -21.67
N VAL A 78 -10.49 -23.79 -21.94
CA VAL A 78 -9.95 -23.52 -23.26
C VAL A 78 -8.58 -24.22 -23.36
N LYS A 79 -8.53 -25.39 -23.99
CA LYS A 79 -7.31 -26.22 -24.05
C LYS A 79 -6.77 -26.53 -22.62
N ASN A 80 -5.59 -26.05 -22.30
CA ASN A 80 -4.93 -26.25 -21.01
C ASN A 80 -5.18 -25.09 -20.02
N LEU A 81 -6.16 -24.21 -20.31
CA LEU A 81 -6.50 -23.06 -19.50
C LEU A 81 -7.88 -23.25 -18.87
N GLU A 82 -7.95 -23.16 -17.56
CA GLU A 82 -9.17 -23.07 -16.78
C GLU A 82 -9.43 -21.60 -16.41
N ILE A 83 -10.62 -21.08 -16.74
CA ILE A 83 -11.05 -19.73 -16.37
C ILE A 83 -12.21 -19.88 -15.39
N SER A 84 -12.02 -19.39 -14.18
CA SER A 84 -13.04 -19.37 -13.13
C SER A 84 -13.31 -17.95 -12.65
N ALA A 85 -14.40 -17.73 -11.93
CA ALA A 85 -14.75 -16.44 -11.38
C ALA A 85 -15.08 -16.56 -9.88
N VAL A 86 -14.75 -15.51 -9.12
CA VAL A 86 -15.15 -15.35 -7.73
C VAL A 86 -15.67 -13.94 -7.48
N ILE A 87 -16.67 -13.80 -6.62
CA ILE A 87 -17.23 -12.52 -6.22
C ILE A 87 -16.76 -12.17 -4.80
N THR A 88 -16.43 -10.92 -4.57
CA THR A 88 -16.10 -10.38 -3.25
C THR A 88 -16.97 -9.16 -3.00
N PHE A 89 -17.75 -9.20 -1.95
CA PHE A 89 -18.66 -8.11 -1.57
C PHE A 89 -17.92 -7.02 -0.80
N GLY A 90 -18.43 -5.80 -0.86
CA GLY A 90 -17.83 -4.64 -0.17
C GLY A 90 -17.72 -4.84 1.35
N ASP A 91 -18.66 -5.53 1.97
CA ASP A 91 -18.61 -5.84 3.40
C ASP A 91 -17.50 -6.85 3.73
N ASP A 92 -17.23 -7.81 2.85
CA ASP A 92 -16.13 -8.78 3.01
C ASP A 92 -14.78 -8.07 2.84
N VAL A 93 -14.67 -7.13 1.89
CA VAL A 93 -13.48 -6.27 1.74
C VAL A 93 -13.26 -5.43 2.98
N LYS A 94 -14.31 -4.81 3.53
CA LYS A 94 -14.22 -4.05 4.79
C LYS A 94 -13.77 -4.94 5.95
N ALA A 95 -14.35 -6.14 6.10
CA ALA A 95 -13.96 -7.08 7.13
C ALA A 95 -12.48 -7.48 7.03
N VAL A 96 -11.97 -7.71 5.81
CA VAL A 96 -10.54 -8.00 5.58
C VAL A 96 -9.68 -6.78 5.92
N ILE A 97 -10.08 -5.58 5.52
CA ILE A 97 -9.38 -4.35 5.88
C ILE A 97 -9.36 -4.16 7.40
N GLU A 98 -10.48 -4.38 8.06
CA GLU A 98 -10.57 -4.25 9.51
C GLU A 98 -9.77 -5.31 10.27
N SER A 99 -9.76 -6.56 9.79
CA SER A 99 -8.96 -7.64 10.37
C SER A 99 -7.44 -7.46 10.17
N ASN A 100 -7.05 -6.74 9.10
CA ASN A 100 -5.66 -6.42 8.79
C ASN A 100 -5.23 -5.04 9.33
N LYS A 101 -6.13 -4.28 9.95
CA LYS A 101 -5.72 -3.09 10.69
C LYS A 101 -4.74 -3.50 11.77
N ALA A 102 -3.60 -2.80 11.85
CA ALA A 102 -2.70 -2.96 12.98
C ALA A 102 -3.52 -2.82 14.28
N PRO A 103 -3.26 -3.63 15.31
CA PRO A 103 -4.02 -3.59 16.57
C PRO A 103 -3.92 -2.23 17.28
N PHE A 104 -3.10 -1.34 16.77
CA PHE A 104 -2.85 0.00 17.29
C PHE A 104 -3.07 1.04 16.20
N ASP A 105 -3.77 2.12 16.54
CA ASP A 105 -3.98 3.26 15.63
C ASP A 105 -2.71 4.11 15.43
N TRP A 106 -1.71 3.94 16.30
CA TRP A 106 -0.42 4.64 16.33
C TRP A 106 0.60 3.88 17.17
N VAL A 107 1.86 4.30 17.06
CA VAL A 107 2.91 3.90 17.99
C VAL A 107 2.86 4.80 19.21
N GLU A 108 2.88 4.23 20.42
CA GLU A 108 2.74 5.00 21.67
C GLU A 108 3.93 5.92 21.91
N GLU A 109 5.14 5.41 21.83
CA GLU A 109 6.37 6.18 22.01
C GLU A 109 7.46 5.71 21.05
N GLY A 110 8.26 6.65 20.57
CA GLY A 110 9.38 6.34 19.71
C GLY A 110 10.39 7.47 19.64
N LYS A 111 11.55 7.17 19.06
CA LYS A 111 12.64 8.12 18.95
C LYS A 111 13.30 8.01 17.57
N ILE A 112 13.56 9.17 16.97
CA ILE A 112 14.35 9.30 15.74
C ILE A 112 15.47 10.30 15.95
N LEU A 113 16.54 10.18 15.16
CA LEU A 113 17.68 11.09 15.21
C LEU A 113 17.64 12.04 14.02
N ILE A 114 17.89 13.33 14.27
CA ILE A 114 18.14 14.32 13.23
C ILE A 114 19.64 14.36 12.89
N ASP A 115 19.99 14.92 11.74
CA ASP A 115 21.35 15.00 11.22
C ASP A 115 22.30 15.77 12.16
N GLU A 116 21.88 16.98 12.62
CA GLU A 116 22.65 17.79 13.54
C GLU A 116 21.78 18.38 14.65
N LYS A 117 22.43 18.75 15.74
CA LYS A 117 21.77 19.40 16.86
C LYS A 117 21.14 20.71 16.39
N ASP A 118 19.86 20.90 16.74
CA ASP A 118 19.07 22.08 16.42
C ASP A 118 18.90 22.36 14.91
N ASN A 119 19.19 21.38 14.05
CA ASN A 119 19.00 21.48 12.60
C ASN A 119 17.57 21.11 12.18
N PHE A 120 16.64 22.01 12.46
CA PHE A 120 15.26 21.92 12.04
C PHE A 120 14.65 23.29 11.81
N LEU A 121 13.70 23.37 10.91
CA LEU A 121 12.89 24.56 10.71
C LEU A 121 11.53 24.37 11.38
N LYS A 122 11.14 25.33 12.21
CA LYS A 122 9.80 25.38 12.78
C LYS A 122 8.84 26.01 11.78
N TYR A 123 7.66 25.44 11.68
CA TYR A 123 6.52 26.06 11.03
C TYR A 123 5.38 26.11 12.03
N GLU A 124 5.03 27.33 12.44
CA GLU A 124 4.16 27.59 13.58
C GLU A 124 4.67 26.84 14.85
N ASP A 125 3.81 26.69 15.85
CA ASP A 125 4.22 26.07 17.12
C ASP A 125 4.04 24.54 17.15
N HIS A 126 3.55 23.96 16.05
CA HIS A 126 3.14 22.55 16.05
C HIS A 126 3.81 21.70 14.98
N SER A 127 4.68 22.27 14.16
CA SER A 127 5.33 21.50 13.08
C SER A 127 6.80 21.83 12.95
N ILE A 128 7.57 20.82 12.54
CA ILE A 128 8.97 20.98 12.15
C ILE A 128 9.25 20.26 10.84
N ILE A 129 10.26 20.73 10.14
CA ILE A 129 10.93 20.01 9.05
C ILE A 129 12.38 19.82 9.40
N CYS A 130 12.89 18.61 9.26
CA CYS A 130 14.26 18.23 9.58
C CYS A 130 14.73 17.09 8.67
N ASN A 131 16.02 16.80 8.68
CA ASN A 131 16.57 15.59 8.07
C ASN A 131 16.73 14.54 9.17
N ILE A 132 16.15 13.38 8.99
CA ILE A 132 16.27 12.28 9.94
C ILE A 132 17.20 11.19 9.43
N SER A 133 17.91 10.56 10.35
CA SER A 133 18.80 9.44 10.06
C SER A 133 17.99 8.23 9.59
N ALA A 134 18.35 7.69 8.42
CA ALA A 134 17.78 6.45 7.90
C ALA A 134 18.01 5.25 8.84
N LYS A 135 19.17 5.19 9.51
CA LYS A 135 19.46 4.17 10.54
C LYS A 135 18.49 4.25 11.72
N SER A 136 18.16 5.45 12.18
CA SER A 136 17.20 5.60 13.28
C SER A 136 15.78 5.24 12.86
N LEU A 137 15.38 5.56 11.62
CA LEU A 137 14.11 5.14 11.06
C LEU A 137 14.04 3.61 10.85
N LYS A 138 15.14 2.99 10.41
CA LYS A 138 15.24 1.52 10.31
C LYS A 138 15.04 0.85 11.66
N LYS A 139 15.68 1.38 12.72
CA LYS A 139 15.48 0.86 14.07
C LYS A 139 14.02 0.97 14.49
N LEU A 140 13.42 2.14 14.29
CA LEU A 140 12.00 2.34 14.58
C LEU A 140 11.10 1.38 13.80
N TRP A 141 11.42 1.08 12.54
CA TRP A 141 10.71 0.10 11.74
C TRP A 141 10.80 -1.31 12.31
N ILE A 142 11.98 -1.74 12.73
CA ILE A 142 12.20 -3.06 13.31
C ILE A 142 11.40 -3.22 14.61
N ASP A 143 11.40 -2.17 15.45
CA ASP A 143 10.75 -2.19 16.74
C ASP A 143 9.21 -2.07 16.63
N GLU A 144 8.70 -1.24 15.71
CA GLU A 144 7.32 -0.78 15.69
C GLU A 144 6.60 -0.95 14.34
N GLY A 145 7.25 -1.51 13.33
CA GLY A 145 6.68 -1.61 11.96
C GLY A 145 5.33 -2.31 11.91
N ASN A 146 5.14 -3.33 12.75
CA ASN A 146 3.89 -4.09 12.86
C ASN A 146 2.95 -3.58 13.97
N ARG A 147 3.29 -2.48 14.66
CA ARG A 147 2.57 -1.97 15.83
C ARG A 147 1.92 -0.61 15.61
N GLY A 148 1.55 -0.29 14.39
CA GLY A 148 0.84 0.96 14.07
C GLY A 148 1.68 2.05 13.42
N LEU A 149 2.96 1.79 13.10
CA LEU A 149 3.84 2.80 12.47
C LEU A 149 3.28 3.37 11.17
N LEU A 150 2.56 2.57 10.39
CA LEU A 150 1.88 2.97 9.16
C LEU A 150 0.35 2.95 9.27
N ALA A 151 -0.23 2.84 10.47
CA ALA A 151 -1.68 2.66 10.65
C ALA A 151 -2.51 3.80 10.03
N MET A 152 -1.98 5.02 10.01
CA MET A 152 -2.64 6.19 9.42
C MET A 152 -2.17 6.50 8.00
N ASN A 153 -1.38 5.62 7.38
CA ASN A 153 -0.90 5.83 6.02
C ASN A 153 -2.00 5.43 5.03
N LEU A 154 -2.63 6.41 4.40
CA LEU A 154 -3.73 6.19 3.45
C LEU A 154 -3.28 5.54 2.12
N ARG A 155 -2.00 5.68 1.80
CA ARG A 155 -1.37 5.04 0.64
C ARG A 155 -0.58 3.82 1.12
N TYR A 156 -1.33 2.85 1.66
CA TYR A 156 -0.73 1.59 2.05
C TYR A 156 0.07 1.01 0.87
N TYR A 157 1.23 0.48 1.19
CA TYR A 157 2.23 -0.05 0.26
C TYR A 157 1.62 -0.68 -1.01
N ILE A 158 1.83 -0.02 -2.13
CA ILE A 158 1.59 -0.60 -3.45
C ILE A 158 2.90 -1.26 -3.85
N LYS A 159 2.91 -2.60 -3.92
CA LYS A 159 4.08 -3.35 -4.36
C LYS A 159 4.41 -2.91 -5.79
N SER A 160 5.50 -2.18 -5.94
CA SER A 160 6.03 -1.75 -7.22
C SER A 160 7.50 -2.16 -7.30
N THR A 161 7.76 -3.26 -7.98
CA THR A 161 9.12 -3.82 -8.10
C THR A 161 10.14 -2.81 -8.60
N ASN A 162 9.76 -1.93 -9.52
CA ASN A 162 10.66 -0.93 -10.07
C ASN A 162 10.97 0.23 -9.11
N ILE A 163 9.98 0.66 -8.31
CA ILE A 163 10.18 1.76 -7.35
C ILE A 163 10.91 1.23 -6.12
N ASP A 164 10.56 0.05 -5.63
CA ASP A 164 11.21 -0.60 -4.50
C ASP A 164 12.70 -0.79 -4.79
N ALA A 165 13.05 -1.34 -5.97
CA ALA A 165 14.43 -1.53 -6.38
C ALA A 165 15.22 -0.20 -6.45
N LYS A 166 14.63 0.87 -6.98
CA LYS A 166 15.29 2.19 -7.03
C LYS A 166 15.56 2.77 -5.64
N ILE A 167 14.62 2.62 -4.69
CA ILE A 167 14.83 3.07 -3.31
C ILE A 167 15.91 2.21 -2.65
N GLU A 168 15.88 0.90 -2.85
CA GLU A 168 16.87 -0.03 -2.34
C GLU A 168 18.26 0.29 -2.86
N ASP A 169 18.43 0.43 -4.17
CA ASP A 169 19.70 0.80 -4.80
C ASP A 169 20.23 2.14 -4.25
N SER A 170 19.36 3.15 -4.15
CA SER A 170 19.77 4.47 -3.69
C SER A 170 20.23 4.48 -2.22
N ILE A 171 19.63 3.68 -1.35
CA ILE A 171 20.08 3.60 0.04
C ILE A 171 21.33 2.74 0.21
N MET A 172 21.51 1.72 -0.62
CA MET A 172 22.67 0.82 -0.55
C MET A 172 23.93 1.42 -1.16
N PHE A 173 23.81 2.07 -2.32
CA PHE A 173 24.94 2.46 -3.15
C PHE A 173 25.14 3.97 -3.25
N ASP A 174 24.07 4.75 -3.17
CA ASP A 174 24.08 6.20 -3.35
C ASP A 174 23.74 6.94 -2.06
N GLY A 175 24.25 6.46 -0.91
CA GLY A 175 23.85 6.98 0.41
C GLY A 175 23.96 8.50 0.55
N GLY A 176 24.90 9.15 -0.15
CA GLY A 176 25.02 10.61 -0.19
C GLY A 176 23.92 11.28 -1.01
N ASP A 177 23.42 10.63 -2.05
CA ASP A 177 22.37 11.15 -2.92
C ASP A 177 20.96 10.67 -2.52
N PHE A 178 20.87 9.76 -1.57
CA PHE A 178 19.60 9.23 -1.09
C PHE A 178 18.59 10.33 -0.73
N TRP A 179 19.06 11.41 -0.12
CA TRP A 179 18.26 12.57 0.25
C TRP A 179 17.59 13.24 -0.98
N TYR A 180 18.30 13.35 -2.10
CA TYR A 180 17.80 13.98 -3.33
C TYR A 180 16.84 13.08 -4.10
N LEU A 181 17.02 11.76 -4.00
CA LEU A 181 16.27 10.77 -4.76
C LEU A 181 14.95 10.38 -4.12
N ASN A 182 14.71 10.83 -2.88
CA ASN A 182 13.51 10.48 -2.12
C ASN A 182 12.72 11.71 -1.67
N ASN A 183 11.39 11.62 -1.79
CA ASN A 183 10.47 12.75 -1.46
C ASN A 183 10.30 13.02 0.03
N GLY A 184 10.95 12.24 0.89
CA GLY A 184 10.82 12.37 2.32
C GLY A 184 9.62 11.62 2.91
N ILE A 185 9.42 11.81 4.22
CA ILE A 185 8.33 11.22 4.99
C ILE A 185 7.58 12.29 5.80
N ILE A 186 6.33 11.96 6.16
CA ILE A 186 5.53 12.83 7.03
C ILE A 186 5.04 11.99 8.21
N ILE A 187 5.34 12.45 9.41
CA ILE A 187 4.91 11.88 10.68
C ILE A 187 3.87 12.81 11.30
N VAL A 188 2.75 12.24 11.73
CA VAL A 188 1.78 12.92 12.59
C VAL A 188 1.87 12.30 13.98
N CYS A 189 1.94 13.13 15.02
CA CYS A 189 2.05 12.70 16.40
C CYS A 189 1.17 13.56 17.33
N ASN A 190 0.82 13.04 18.49
CA ASN A 190 0.12 13.85 19.50
C ASN A 190 1.06 14.83 20.21
N ASP A 191 2.32 14.42 20.39
CA ASP A 191 3.33 15.31 20.94
C ASP A 191 4.74 14.92 20.50
N TYR A 192 5.65 15.88 20.47
CA TYR A 192 7.07 15.63 20.27
C TYR A 192 7.93 16.56 21.13
N LYS A 193 9.12 16.08 21.47
CA LYS A 193 10.13 16.86 22.20
C LYS A 193 11.50 16.64 21.54
N ILE A 194 12.25 17.73 21.37
CA ILE A 194 13.60 17.68 20.82
C ILE A 194 14.60 17.84 21.96
N VAL A 195 15.56 16.92 22.04
CA VAL A 195 16.65 16.94 23.02
C VAL A 195 17.97 16.64 22.28
N GLY A 196 18.74 17.63 22.01
CA GLY A 196 19.97 17.51 21.21
C GLY A 196 19.66 17.09 19.78
N LYS A 197 20.11 15.89 19.38
CA LYS A 197 19.80 15.28 18.07
C LYS A 197 18.58 14.36 18.10
N GLU A 198 17.97 14.15 19.25
CA GLU A 198 16.88 13.21 19.42
C GLU A 198 15.53 13.91 19.31
N VAL A 199 14.64 13.38 18.49
CA VAL A 199 13.23 13.74 18.47
C VAL A 199 12.45 12.58 19.09
N TRP A 200 11.88 12.83 20.24
CA TRP A 200 11.02 11.93 20.97
C TRP A 200 9.58 12.15 20.52
N LEU A 201 8.93 11.10 20.11
CA LEU A 201 7.56 11.12 19.54
C LEU A 201 6.62 10.38 20.48
N LYS A 202 5.39 10.91 20.62
CA LYS A 202 4.31 10.27 21.37
C LYS A 202 3.08 10.12 20.48
N GLN A 203 2.49 8.92 20.52
CA GLN A 203 1.27 8.58 19.78
C GLN A 203 1.34 9.06 18.33
N PHE A 204 2.16 8.39 17.54
CA PHE A 204 2.52 8.83 16.21
C PHE A 204 2.36 7.74 15.13
N SER A 205 2.24 8.18 13.89
CA SER A 205 2.24 7.32 12.71
C SER A 205 2.87 8.04 11.52
N ILE A 206 3.46 7.29 10.61
CA ILE A 206 3.95 7.80 9.33
C ILE A 206 2.76 7.83 8.36
N VAL A 207 2.31 9.03 8.01
CA VAL A 207 1.12 9.23 7.15
C VAL A 207 1.45 9.34 5.67
N ASN A 208 2.72 9.65 5.34
CA ASN A 208 3.25 9.65 3.97
C ASN A 208 4.68 9.13 3.95
N GLY A 209 5.12 8.54 2.82
CA GLY A 209 6.43 7.91 2.67
C GLY A 209 6.49 6.47 3.20
N GLY A 210 5.35 5.77 3.27
CA GLY A 210 5.26 4.40 3.77
C GLY A 210 6.13 3.43 2.96
N GLN A 211 6.21 3.57 1.64
CA GLN A 211 7.05 2.76 0.77
C GLN A 211 8.55 2.97 1.09
N THR A 212 8.99 4.23 1.14
CA THR A 212 10.36 4.58 1.51
C THR A 212 10.71 4.09 2.91
N SER A 213 9.82 4.28 3.89
CA SER A 213 10.03 3.81 5.27
C SER A 213 10.17 2.30 5.34
N ARG A 214 9.36 1.56 4.58
CA ARG A 214 9.47 0.11 4.48
C ARG A 214 10.81 -0.32 3.88
N MET A 215 11.21 0.28 2.74
CA MET A 215 12.48 -0.06 2.10
C MET A 215 13.67 0.23 3.01
N ILE A 216 13.69 1.38 3.70
CA ILE A 216 14.67 1.68 4.74
C ILE A 216 14.66 0.59 5.82
N GLY A 217 13.50 0.17 6.28
CA GLY A 217 13.33 -0.82 7.33
C GLY A 217 13.82 -2.23 6.97
N THR A 218 13.68 -2.62 5.70
CA THR A 218 13.94 -4.01 5.23
C THR A 218 15.26 -4.17 4.48
N THR A 219 15.82 -3.09 3.91
CA THR A 219 17.08 -3.15 3.15
C THR A 219 18.29 -3.18 4.07
N PRO A 220 19.28 -4.05 3.85
CA PRO A 220 20.54 -4.02 4.57
C PRO A 220 21.42 -2.85 4.07
N PHE A 221 21.74 -1.88 4.91
CA PHE A 221 22.70 -0.81 4.62
C PHE A 221 23.42 -0.37 5.91
N ASP A 222 24.61 0.23 5.76
CA ASP A 222 25.43 0.69 6.89
C ASP A 222 26.00 2.10 6.67
N ASN A 223 25.55 2.82 5.66
CA ASN A 223 25.93 4.21 5.44
C ASN A 223 25.10 5.18 6.29
N ASP A 224 25.57 6.42 6.42
CA ASP A 224 24.89 7.50 7.16
C ASP A 224 23.98 8.30 6.20
N SER A 225 22.95 7.68 5.71
CA SER A 225 21.94 8.34 4.87
C SER A 225 20.92 9.10 5.71
N TYR A 226 20.43 10.18 5.14
CA TYR A 226 19.39 11.02 5.75
C TYR A 226 18.21 11.15 4.79
N ILE A 227 17.05 11.46 5.35
CA ILE A 227 15.83 11.71 4.58
C ILE A 227 15.08 12.90 5.17
N SER A 228 14.50 13.73 4.29
CA SER A 228 13.64 14.84 4.73
C SER A 228 12.41 14.32 5.46
N CYS A 229 12.09 14.94 6.59
CA CYS A 229 10.96 14.56 7.43
C CYS A 229 10.19 15.78 7.89
N LYS A 230 8.86 15.76 7.71
CA LYS A 230 7.96 16.69 8.39
C LYS A 230 7.36 15.99 9.60
N ILE A 231 7.42 16.63 10.75
CA ILE A 231 6.78 16.16 11.98
C ILE A 231 5.71 17.16 12.35
N ILE A 232 4.47 16.69 12.42
CA ILE A 232 3.28 17.53 12.64
C ILE A 232 2.60 17.07 13.91
N LYS A 233 2.50 17.99 14.88
CA LYS A 233 1.75 17.75 16.10
C LYS A 233 0.25 17.84 15.81
N ASN A 234 -0.48 16.83 16.25
CA ASN A 234 -1.92 16.80 16.12
C ASN A 234 -2.57 17.87 16.99
N THR A 235 -3.18 18.86 16.36
CA THR A 235 -3.92 19.94 17.02
C THR A 235 -5.43 19.81 16.84
N PHE A 236 -5.89 18.71 16.24
CA PHE A 236 -7.30 18.49 15.92
C PHE A 236 -8.07 18.01 17.16
N GLU A 237 -9.24 18.59 17.37
CA GLU A 237 -10.11 18.24 18.51
C GLU A 237 -10.85 16.93 18.26
N THR A 238 -11.08 16.56 17.00
CA THR A 238 -11.85 15.37 16.65
C THR A 238 -11.07 14.43 15.71
N SER A 239 -11.34 13.13 15.84
CA SER A 239 -10.80 12.10 14.92
C SER A 239 -11.19 12.38 13.46
N ARG A 240 -12.34 12.99 13.22
CA ARG A 240 -12.81 13.34 11.87
C ARG A 240 -11.92 14.41 11.23
N GLU A 241 -11.61 15.48 11.96
CA GLU A 241 -10.73 16.55 11.48
C GLU A 241 -9.32 16.02 11.18
N LYS A 242 -8.78 15.21 12.09
CA LYS A 242 -7.52 14.51 11.91
C LYS A 242 -7.51 13.68 10.63
N ASN A 243 -8.52 12.85 10.41
CA ASN A 243 -8.61 12.01 9.21
C ASN A 243 -8.75 12.83 7.93
N VAL A 244 -9.52 13.92 7.96
CA VAL A 244 -9.64 14.85 6.82
C VAL A 244 -8.32 15.55 6.52
N PHE A 245 -7.56 15.93 7.55
CA PHE A 245 -6.22 16.50 7.36
C PHE A 245 -5.26 15.48 6.74
N ILE A 246 -5.17 14.28 7.32
CA ILE A 246 -4.30 13.20 6.81
C ILE A 246 -4.62 12.87 5.35
N ALA A 247 -5.91 12.87 4.99
CA ALA A 247 -6.34 12.64 3.60
C ALA A 247 -5.87 13.69 2.60
N LYS A 248 -5.53 14.90 3.07
CA LYS A 248 -5.02 16.01 2.25
C LYS A 248 -3.49 16.07 2.21
N VAL A 249 -2.81 15.31 3.06
CA VAL A 249 -1.35 15.23 3.04
C VAL A 249 -0.92 14.49 1.77
N PRO A 250 -0.09 15.10 0.91
CA PRO A 250 0.25 14.60 -0.42
C PRO A 250 1.05 13.29 -0.40
#